data_7f339b95b49ba738d38378f55826c704
#
_entry.id   7f339b95b49ba738d38378f55826c704
#
_cell.length_a   1.000
_cell.length_b   1.000
_cell.length_c   1.000
_cell.angle_alpha   90.00
_cell.angle_beta   90.00
_cell.angle_gamma   90.00
#
_symmetry.space_group_name_H-M   'P 1'
#
loop_
_entity.id
_entity.type
_entity.pdbx_description
1 polymer ?
#
loop_
_entity_poly.entity_id
_entity_poly.type
_entity_poly.pdbx_seq_one_letter_code
_entity_poly.pdbx_strand_id
1 'polypeptide(L)'
;VIGDSIIATMDTYDQRVYAIGKGPTQTTVSAPDLSVDFGKSVLIKGTVTDISPGTKEYALTSRFPSGVPAVADECMSEWMLYVYKQFEKPNDATGVPVDIYALDANNNYRFLGTTTSDSSGYYSLDWCPDVPGKYTVYATFAGSAGYYGSSATTAFVVDPAPEASPEPTETPPSAADLYFLPLSI
;
A
#
# COMPACT_ATOMS: atom_id res chain seq x y z
N VAL A 1 -7.61 4.09 37.11
CA VAL A 1 -9.04 4.14 36.74
C VAL A 1 -9.24 3.27 35.51
N ILE A 2 -10.33 2.53 35.47
CA ILE A 2 -10.71 1.69 34.31
C ILE A 2 -12.12 2.11 33.91
N GLY A 3 -12.31 2.40 32.62
CA GLY A 3 -13.60 2.73 32.02
C GLY A 3 -13.52 2.63 30.49
N ASP A 4 -14.61 2.23 29.83
CA ASP A 4 -14.73 2.12 28.38
C ASP A 4 -13.58 1.33 27.70
N SER A 5 -13.14 0.24 28.33
CA SER A 5 -12.00 -0.58 27.89
C SER A 5 -10.64 0.14 27.90
N ILE A 6 -10.54 1.26 28.58
CA ILE A 6 -9.30 2.03 28.74
C ILE A 6 -8.87 2.01 30.21
N ILE A 7 -7.60 1.77 30.44
CA ILE A 7 -6.95 1.88 31.76
C ILE A 7 -6.20 3.20 31.78
N ALA A 8 -6.57 4.09 32.70
CA ALA A 8 -5.81 5.32 32.95
C ALA A 8 -4.94 5.14 34.20
N THR A 9 -3.66 5.37 34.04
CA THR A 9 -2.65 5.31 35.13
C THR A 9 -1.78 6.55 35.08
N MET A 10 -1.26 6.96 36.23
CA MET A 10 -0.30 8.05 36.36
C MET A 10 1.07 7.47 36.68
N ASP A 11 2.07 7.87 35.92
CA ASP A 11 3.46 7.62 36.25
C ASP A 11 4.01 8.86 36.98
N THR A 12 4.36 8.68 38.25
CA THR A 12 4.87 9.78 39.08
C THR A 12 6.32 10.15 38.78
N TYR A 13 7.04 9.29 38.06
CA TYR A 13 8.42 9.53 37.69
C TYR A 13 8.51 10.58 36.55
N ASP A 14 7.71 10.41 35.51
CA ASP A 14 7.66 11.33 34.37
C ASP A 14 6.49 12.32 34.41
N GLN A 15 5.66 12.25 35.50
CA GLN A 15 4.50 13.11 35.73
C GLN A 15 3.45 13.09 34.61
N ARG A 16 3.33 11.95 33.90
CA ARG A 16 2.39 11.76 32.80
C ARG A 16 1.23 10.85 33.20
N VAL A 17 0.10 11.10 32.58
CA VAL A 17 -1.06 10.20 32.61
C VAL A 17 -1.05 9.38 31.33
N TYR A 18 -1.03 8.06 31.46
CA TYR A 18 -1.11 7.11 30.38
C TYR A 18 -2.51 6.55 30.27
N ALA A 19 -3.07 6.58 29.08
CA ALA A 19 -4.29 5.86 28.70
C ALA A 19 -3.89 4.63 27.89
N ILE A 20 -4.15 3.45 28.44
CA ILE A 20 -3.79 2.17 27.83
C ILE A 20 -5.07 1.49 27.37
N GLY A 21 -5.18 1.24 26.10
CA GLY A 21 -6.34 0.61 25.48
C GLY A 21 -6.14 0.45 23.99
N LYS A 22 -7.16 -0.02 23.28
CA LYS A 22 -7.11 -0.22 21.85
C LYS A 22 -7.00 1.14 21.12
N GLY A 23 -5.92 1.31 20.35
CA GLY A 23 -5.59 2.57 19.66
C GLY A 23 -6.21 2.70 18.27
N PRO A 24 -6.58 3.91 17.83
CA PRO A 24 -7.01 4.16 16.46
C PRO A 24 -5.82 4.14 15.50
N THR A 25 -6.05 3.66 14.27
CA THR A 25 -5.05 3.66 13.20
C THR A 25 -5.50 4.45 11.99
N GLN A 26 -4.54 4.79 11.15
CA GLN A 26 -4.77 5.34 9.82
C GLN A 26 -4.01 4.52 8.80
N THR A 27 -4.74 4.01 7.82
CA THR A 27 -4.17 3.41 6.61
C THR A 27 -4.12 4.45 5.51
N THR A 28 -3.05 4.44 4.72
CA THR A 28 -2.96 5.19 3.46
C THR A 28 -2.71 4.21 2.33
N VAL A 29 -3.10 4.56 1.11
CA VAL A 29 -2.79 3.79 -0.09
C VAL A 29 -2.52 4.72 -1.25
N SER A 30 -1.54 4.38 -2.06
CA SER A 30 -1.14 5.10 -3.27
C SER A 30 -0.89 4.11 -4.39
N ALA A 31 -1.32 4.46 -5.59
CA ALA A 31 -1.06 3.81 -6.85
C ALA A 31 -0.45 4.85 -7.82
N PRO A 32 0.03 4.47 -9.01
CA PRO A 32 0.56 5.43 -9.97
C PRO A 32 -0.45 6.54 -10.32
N ASP A 33 0.03 7.78 -10.34
CA ASP A 33 -0.78 8.96 -10.72
C ASP A 33 -0.99 9.06 -12.24
N LEU A 34 -0.12 8.40 -13.02
CA LEU A 34 -0.21 8.31 -14.49
C LEU A 34 -0.83 6.97 -14.88
N SER A 35 -1.43 6.93 -16.06
CA SER A 35 -1.90 5.67 -16.63
C SER A 35 -0.74 4.68 -16.81
N VAL A 36 -1.07 3.41 -16.70
CA VAL A 36 -0.11 2.29 -16.83
C VAL A 36 -0.47 1.51 -18.09
N ASP A 37 0.53 1.16 -18.87
CA ASP A 37 0.33 0.32 -20.05
C ASP A 37 -0.18 -1.07 -19.65
N PHE A 38 -1.11 -1.61 -20.44
CA PHE A 38 -1.61 -2.98 -20.25
C PHE A 38 -0.45 -4.00 -20.25
N GLY A 39 -0.50 -4.93 -19.30
CA GLY A 39 0.53 -5.96 -19.11
C GLY A 39 1.75 -5.52 -18.32
N LYS A 40 1.75 -4.32 -17.76
CA LYS A 40 2.78 -3.86 -16.81
C LYS A 40 2.32 -4.03 -15.37
N SER A 41 3.28 -4.33 -14.48
CA SER A 41 3.05 -4.35 -13.04
C SER A 41 2.83 -2.96 -12.48
N VAL A 42 1.98 -2.89 -11.47
CA VAL A 42 1.66 -1.70 -10.68
C VAL A 42 2.11 -1.91 -9.25
N LEU A 43 2.92 -0.99 -8.73
CA LEU A 43 3.28 -0.99 -7.33
C LEU A 43 2.23 -0.22 -6.53
N ILE A 44 1.45 -0.94 -5.74
CA ILE A 44 0.52 -0.40 -4.74
C ILE A 44 1.29 -0.28 -3.43
N LYS A 45 1.31 0.89 -2.82
CA LYS A 45 2.05 1.15 -1.59
C LYS A 45 1.27 2.05 -0.64
N GLY A 46 1.63 2.01 0.63
CA GLY A 46 1.00 2.86 1.64
C GLY A 46 1.64 2.70 3.00
N THR A 47 0.94 3.21 4.00
CA THR A 47 1.38 3.15 5.41
C THR A 47 0.23 2.78 6.31
N VAL A 48 0.54 2.17 7.45
CA VAL A 48 -0.37 2.00 8.58
C VAL A 48 0.27 2.62 9.81
N THR A 49 -0.36 3.65 10.35
CA THR A 49 0.16 4.41 11.49
C THR A 49 -0.81 4.46 12.65
N ASP A 50 -0.28 4.51 13.85
CA ASP A 50 -1.02 4.81 15.07
C ASP A 50 -1.33 6.31 15.14
N ILE A 51 -2.59 6.67 15.25
CA ILE A 51 -3.05 8.06 15.36
C ILE A 51 -3.62 8.36 16.75
N SER A 52 -3.25 7.59 17.76
CA SER A 52 -3.62 7.86 19.15
C SER A 52 -3.20 9.28 19.57
N PRO A 53 -3.92 9.94 20.48
CA PRO A 53 -3.61 11.32 20.86
C PRO A 53 -2.16 11.54 21.30
N GLY A 54 -1.54 10.58 21.97
CA GLY A 54 -0.14 10.65 22.43
C GLY A 54 0.87 10.75 21.28
N THR A 55 0.55 10.23 20.09
CA THR A 55 1.46 10.29 18.93
C THR A 55 1.64 11.70 18.35
N LYS A 56 0.78 12.64 18.76
CA LYS A 56 0.81 14.04 18.33
C LYS A 56 1.76 14.92 19.17
N GLU A 57 2.38 14.36 20.20
CA GLU A 57 3.39 15.10 20.97
C GLU A 57 4.58 15.49 20.08
N TYR A 58 5.10 16.69 20.27
CA TYR A 58 6.22 17.26 19.50
C TYR A 58 7.43 16.31 19.44
N ALA A 59 7.78 15.69 20.55
CA ALA A 59 8.89 14.75 20.62
C ALA A 59 8.68 13.53 19.71
N LEU A 60 7.45 13.02 19.61
CA LEU A 60 7.12 11.88 18.74
C LEU A 60 7.01 12.29 17.28
N THR A 61 6.40 13.41 16.96
CA THR A 61 6.32 13.90 15.57
C THR A 61 7.71 14.21 15.00
N SER A 62 8.66 14.63 15.83
CA SER A 62 10.05 14.83 15.43
C SER A 62 10.81 13.51 15.18
N ARG A 63 10.53 12.47 16.00
CA ARG A 63 11.15 11.13 15.84
C ARG A 63 10.52 10.33 14.69
N PHE A 64 9.24 10.52 14.46
CA PHE A 64 8.43 9.79 13.48
C PHE A 64 7.75 10.78 12.53
N PRO A 65 8.49 11.40 11.60
CA PRO A 65 7.92 12.40 10.70
C PRO A 65 6.85 11.83 9.75
N SER A 66 6.88 10.54 9.49
CA SER A 66 5.88 9.81 8.69
C SER A 66 4.72 9.24 9.53
N GLY A 67 4.67 9.56 10.83
CA GLY A 67 3.74 8.99 11.79
C GLY A 67 4.34 7.81 12.56
N VAL A 68 3.77 7.50 13.73
CA VAL A 68 4.19 6.34 14.53
C VAL A 68 3.66 5.07 13.85
N PRO A 69 4.53 4.12 13.45
CA PRO A 69 4.09 2.88 12.83
C PRO A 69 3.18 2.05 13.73
N ALA A 70 2.13 1.47 13.17
CA ALA A 70 1.39 0.39 13.81
C ALA A 70 2.20 -0.91 13.70
N VAL A 71 2.33 -1.64 14.81
CA VAL A 71 3.11 -2.87 14.90
C VAL A 71 2.23 -4.06 15.29
N ALA A 72 2.72 -5.27 15.03
CA ALA A 72 2.05 -6.50 15.44
C ALA A 72 1.89 -6.58 16.97
N ASP A 73 0.84 -7.26 17.41
CA ASP A 73 0.51 -7.36 18.85
C ASP A 73 1.64 -8.00 19.68
N GLU A 74 2.41 -8.92 19.07
CA GLU A 74 3.57 -9.57 19.69
C GLU A 74 4.68 -8.59 20.04
N CYS A 75 4.84 -7.54 19.23
CA CYS A 75 5.88 -6.51 19.43
C CYS A 75 5.37 -5.31 20.26
N MET A 76 4.07 -5.24 20.54
CA MET A 76 3.41 -4.06 21.09
C MET A 76 4.05 -3.57 22.40
N SER A 77 4.35 -4.46 23.32
CA SER A 77 4.87 -4.09 24.64
C SER A 77 6.20 -3.35 24.56
N GLU A 78 7.17 -3.92 23.86
CA GLU A 78 8.50 -3.33 23.70
C GLU A 78 8.47 -2.09 22.81
N TRP A 79 7.61 -2.11 21.78
CA TRP A 79 7.40 -0.98 20.91
C TRP A 79 6.87 0.24 21.66
N MET A 80 5.89 0.08 22.56
CA MET A 80 5.35 1.17 23.36
C MET A 80 6.37 1.72 24.37
N LEU A 81 7.23 0.88 24.94
CA LEU A 81 8.35 1.32 25.77
C LEU A 81 9.36 2.16 24.95
N TYR A 82 9.67 1.75 23.72
CA TYR A 82 10.50 2.53 22.82
C TYR A 82 9.86 3.88 22.46
N VAL A 83 8.60 3.89 22.08
CA VAL A 83 7.90 5.10 21.63
C VAL A 83 7.75 6.11 22.77
N TYR A 84 7.27 5.70 23.93
CA TYR A 84 6.85 6.60 24.99
C TYR A 84 7.83 6.70 26.17
N LYS A 85 8.71 5.74 26.36
CA LYS A 85 9.62 5.65 27.52
C LYS A 85 11.11 5.73 27.15
N GLN A 86 11.46 5.94 25.88
CA GLN A 86 12.85 6.08 25.42
C GLN A 86 13.73 4.82 25.65
N PHE A 87 13.12 3.64 25.66
CA PHE A 87 13.88 2.38 25.59
C PHE A 87 14.49 2.20 24.18
N GLU A 88 15.40 1.24 24.04
CA GLU A 88 15.96 0.89 22.76
C GLU A 88 14.88 0.41 21.78
N LYS A 89 15.09 0.70 20.48
CA LYS A 89 14.20 0.21 19.43
C LYS A 89 14.28 -1.31 19.36
N PRO A 90 13.14 -2.06 19.44
CA PRO A 90 13.17 -3.51 19.22
C PRO A 90 13.67 -3.84 17.80
N ASN A 91 14.56 -4.82 17.71
CA ASN A 91 15.16 -5.23 16.44
C ASN A 91 14.23 -6.11 15.59
N ASP A 92 13.26 -6.74 16.23
CA ASP A 92 12.29 -7.70 15.66
C ASP A 92 10.89 -7.11 15.48
N ALA A 93 10.76 -5.80 15.59
CA ALA A 93 9.47 -5.14 15.39
C ALA A 93 8.95 -5.37 13.97
N THR A 94 7.85 -6.06 13.85
CA THR A 94 7.10 -6.28 12.62
C THR A 94 5.85 -5.40 12.60
N GLY A 95 5.41 -5.02 11.41
CA GLY A 95 4.18 -4.25 11.24
C GLY A 95 2.94 -5.14 11.23
N VAL A 96 1.86 -4.61 10.69
CA VAL A 96 0.54 -5.23 10.67
C VAL A 96 0.17 -5.73 9.27
N PRO A 97 -0.66 -6.79 9.15
CA PRO A 97 -1.14 -7.27 7.86
C PRO A 97 -2.13 -6.28 7.24
N VAL A 98 -2.01 -6.07 5.94
CA VAL A 98 -2.89 -5.21 5.13
C VAL A 98 -3.42 -6.00 3.95
N ASP A 99 -4.73 -6.13 3.86
CA ASP A 99 -5.42 -6.77 2.76
C ASP A 99 -5.67 -5.77 1.64
N ILE A 100 -5.30 -6.14 0.43
CA ILE A 100 -5.45 -5.32 -0.77
C ILE A 100 -6.53 -5.93 -1.66
N TYR A 101 -7.48 -5.10 -2.07
CA TYR A 101 -8.54 -5.45 -3.00
C TYR A 101 -8.56 -4.48 -4.17
N ALA A 102 -9.06 -4.92 -5.31
CA ALA A 102 -9.31 -4.06 -6.47
C ALA A 102 -10.73 -4.25 -7.02
N LEU A 103 -11.31 -3.15 -7.45
CA LEU A 103 -12.52 -3.09 -8.25
C LEU A 103 -12.13 -2.65 -9.66
N ASP A 104 -12.35 -3.50 -10.66
CA ASP A 104 -12.03 -3.24 -12.06
C ASP A 104 -13.12 -2.42 -12.78
N ALA A 105 -12.86 -2.07 -14.04
CA ALA A 105 -13.81 -1.33 -14.89
C ALA A 105 -15.12 -2.09 -15.17
N ASN A 106 -15.14 -3.41 -14.98
CA ASN A 106 -16.31 -4.27 -15.15
C ASN A 106 -17.07 -4.49 -13.82
N ASN A 107 -16.73 -3.76 -12.76
CA ASN A 107 -17.27 -3.90 -11.41
C ASN A 107 -16.96 -5.26 -10.75
N ASN A 108 -15.92 -5.96 -11.14
CA ASN A 108 -15.45 -7.14 -10.42
C ASN A 108 -14.61 -6.71 -9.23
N TYR A 109 -15.08 -7.01 -8.03
CA TYR A 109 -14.34 -6.80 -6.78
C TYR A 109 -13.60 -8.07 -6.42
N ARG A 110 -12.28 -7.98 -6.24
CA ARG A 110 -11.43 -9.14 -5.96
C ARG A 110 -10.31 -8.84 -5.00
N PHE A 111 -9.94 -9.85 -4.27
CA PHE A 111 -8.78 -9.86 -3.39
C PHE A 111 -7.51 -10.03 -4.21
N LEU A 112 -6.53 -9.14 -3.99
CA LEU A 112 -5.23 -9.19 -4.66
C LEU A 112 -4.17 -9.92 -3.84
N GLY A 113 -4.22 -9.75 -2.52
CA GLY A 113 -3.28 -10.37 -1.60
C GLY A 113 -3.20 -9.63 -0.27
N THR A 114 -2.50 -10.25 0.69
CA THR A 114 -2.15 -9.63 1.97
C THR A 114 -0.66 -9.30 1.96
N THR A 115 -0.31 -8.11 2.40
CA THR A 115 1.07 -7.69 2.63
C THR A 115 1.23 -7.26 4.08
N THR A 116 2.43 -7.36 4.64
CA THR A 116 2.71 -6.91 6.01
C THR A 116 3.51 -5.62 5.96
N SER A 117 3.14 -4.63 6.77
CA SER A 117 3.91 -3.41 6.87
C SER A 117 5.25 -3.68 7.59
N ASP A 118 6.25 -2.85 7.30
CA ASP A 118 7.55 -2.92 7.97
C ASP A 118 7.55 -2.18 9.32
N SER A 119 8.69 -2.19 10.02
CA SER A 119 8.89 -1.47 11.28
C SER A 119 8.82 0.06 11.16
N SER A 120 8.69 0.58 9.96
CA SER A 120 8.48 2.00 9.66
C SER A 120 7.04 2.29 9.22
N GLY A 121 6.19 1.26 9.22
CA GLY A 121 4.78 1.33 8.89
C GLY A 121 4.47 1.26 7.40
N TYR A 122 5.47 1.11 6.51
CA TYR A 122 5.26 1.04 5.08
C TYR A 122 4.92 -0.38 4.62
N TYR A 123 4.03 -0.49 3.66
CA TYR A 123 3.72 -1.73 2.96
C TYR A 123 3.71 -1.50 1.44
N SER A 124 3.91 -2.58 0.70
CA SER A 124 3.78 -2.57 -0.76
C SER A 124 3.32 -3.92 -1.29
N LEU A 125 2.63 -3.88 -2.43
CA LEU A 125 2.23 -5.04 -3.20
C LEU A 125 2.46 -4.75 -4.67
N ASP A 126 3.20 -5.61 -5.36
CA ASP A 126 3.34 -5.56 -6.81
C ASP A 126 2.27 -6.44 -7.46
N TRP A 127 1.53 -5.88 -8.40
CA TRP A 127 0.40 -6.54 -9.03
C TRP A 127 0.29 -6.16 -10.50
N CYS A 128 -0.04 -7.13 -11.36
CA CYS A 128 -0.27 -6.90 -12.79
C CYS A 128 -1.77 -6.92 -13.10
N PRO A 129 -2.37 -5.78 -13.50
CA PRO A 129 -3.76 -5.73 -13.94
C PRO A 129 -3.98 -6.54 -15.23
N ASP A 130 -5.12 -7.23 -15.30
CA ASP A 130 -5.47 -8.14 -16.41
C ASP A 130 -6.56 -7.59 -17.35
N VAL A 131 -7.13 -6.43 -17.02
CA VAL A 131 -8.16 -5.76 -17.83
C VAL A 131 -7.77 -4.29 -17.99
N PRO A 132 -7.85 -3.70 -19.19
CA PRO A 132 -7.69 -2.25 -19.36
C PRO A 132 -8.87 -1.49 -18.75
N GLY A 133 -8.63 -0.27 -18.31
CA GLY A 133 -9.64 0.62 -17.75
C GLY A 133 -9.31 1.11 -16.35
N LYS A 134 -10.31 1.70 -15.68
CA LYS A 134 -10.15 2.26 -14.34
C LYS A 134 -10.20 1.17 -13.27
N TYR A 135 -9.25 1.23 -12.36
CA TYR A 135 -9.24 0.44 -11.12
C TYR A 135 -9.42 1.33 -9.90
N THR A 136 -10.20 0.85 -8.94
CA THR A 136 -10.25 1.40 -7.58
C THR A 136 -9.63 0.37 -6.65
N VAL A 137 -8.59 0.77 -5.92
CA VAL A 137 -7.84 -0.09 -4.98
C VAL A 137 -8.25 0.25 -3.57
N TYR A 138 -8.50 -0.77 -2.78
CA TYR A 138 -8.81 -0.69 -1.35
C TYR A 138 -7.71 -1.37 -0.57
N ALA A 139 -7.15 -0.66 0.40
CA ALA A 139 -6.23 -1.23 1.38
C ALA A 139 -6.90 -1.24 2.75
N THR A 140 -6.95 -2.37 3.40
CA THR A 140 -7.68 -2.57 4.65
C THR A 140 -6.78 -3.25 5.68
N PHE A 141 -6.59 -2.58 6.79
CA PHE A 141 -6.12 -3.20 8.02
C PHE A 141 -7.34 -3.53 8.88
N ALA A 142 -7.58 -4.81 9.12
CA ALA A 142 -8.76 -5.28 9.87
C ALA A 142 -8.75 -4.90 11.35
N GLY A 143 -7.59 -4.46 11.86
CA GLY A 143 -7.35 -4.25 13.28
C GLY A 143 -6.71 -5.47 13.94
N SER A 144 -6.28 -5.29 15.19
CA SER A 144 -5.64 -6.30 16.01
C SER A 144 -6.16 -6.25 17.44
N ALA A 145 -5.55 -6.92 18.39
CA ALA A 145 -5.90 -6.75 19.80
C ALA A 145 -5.55 -5.35 20.30
N GLY A 146 -4.43 -4.78 19.84
CA GLY A 146 -3.96 -3.44 20.26
C GLY A 146 -4.52 -2.29 19.43
N TYR A 147 -5.02 -2.53 18.20
CA TYR A 147 -5.45 -1.47 17.29
C TYR A 147 -6.84 -1.68 16.70
N TYR A 148 -7.58 -0.58 16.51
CA TYR A 148 -8.76 -0.56 15.66
C TYR A 148 -8.34 -0.62 14.19
N GLY A 149 -9.19 -1.22 13.36
CA GLY A 149 -8.99 -1.29 11.92
C GLY A 149 -9.13 0.07 11.24
N SER A 150 -8.51 0.17 10.07
CA SER A 150 -8.62 1.33 9.18
C SER A 150 -8.51 0.91 7.73
N SER A 151 -9.02 1.74 6.82
CA SER A 151 -8.96 1.48 5.39
C SER A 151 -8.71 2.77 4.60
N ALA A 152 -8.19 2.61 3.40
CA ALA A 152 -7.98 3.70 2.46
C ALA A 152 -8.28 3.23 1.04
N THR A 153 -8.56 4.17 0.15
CA THR A 153 -8.83 3.90 -1.25
C THR A 153 -8.03 4.82 -2.15
N THR A 154 -7.62 4.30 -3.31
CA THR A 154 -7.02 5.05 -4.40
C THR A 154 -7.53 4.53 -5.73
N ALA A 155 -7.24 5.22 -6.83
CA ALA A 155 -7.61 4.77 -8.16
C ALA A 155 -6.50 5.07 -9.15
N PHE A 156 -6.40 4.24 -10.19
CA PHE A 156 -5.49 4.45 -11.31
C PHE A 156 -6.15 3.93 -12.59
N VAL A 157 -5.53 4.17 -13.73
CA VAL A 157 -6.03 3.76 -15.05
C VAL A 157 -5.00 2.87 -15.73
N VAL A 158 -5.48 1.82 -16.39
CA VAL A 158 -4.69 0.96 -17.27
C VAL A 158 -5.11 1.25 -18.71
N ASP A 159 -4.16 1.70 -19.53
CA ASP A 159 -4.38 1.95 -20.95
C ASP A 159 -4.56 0.62 -21.70
N PRO A 160 -5.38 0.59 -22.76
CA PRO A 160 -5.49 -0.60 -23.60
C PRO A 160 -4.14 -0.91 -24.26
N ALA A 161 -3.93 -2.20 -24.59
CA ALA A 161 -2.75 -2.56 -25.38
C ALA A 161 -2.71 -1.74 -26.70
N PRO A 162 -1.52 -1.29 -27.14
CA PRO A 162 -1.40 -0.63 -28.42
C PRO A 162 -2.01 -1.50 -29.53
N GLU A 163 -2.81 -0.91 -30.39
CA GLU A 163 -3.28 -1.62 -31.58
C GLU A 163 -2.07 -2.08 -32.40
N ALA A 164 -2.06 -3.36 -32.76
CA ALA A 164 -1.03 -3.87 -33.64
C ALA A 164 -1.01 -3.01 -34.92
N SER A 165 0.12 -2.37 -35.21
CA SER A 165 0.29 -1.67 -36.48
C SER A 165 -0.02 -2.66 -37.60
N PRO A 166 -0.90 -2.33 -38.56
CA PRO A 166 -1.19 -3.23 -39.66
C PRO A 166 0.12 -3.63 -40.29
N GLU A 167 0.36 -4.93 -40.38
CA GLU A 167 1.50 -5.50 -41.06
C GLU A 167 1.51 -4.91 -42.50
N PRO A 168 2.63 -4.37 -43.00
CA PRO A 168 2.65 -3.78 -44.31
C PRO A 168 2.16 -4.83 -45.29
N THR A 169 1.00 -4.61 -45.88
CA THR A 169 0.47 -5.47 -46.94
C THR A 169 1.50 -5.48 -48.03
N GLU A 170 2.20 -6.61 -48.22
CA GLU A 170 3.10 -6.78 -49.36
C GLU A 170 2.31 -6.45 -50.63
N THR A 171 2.65 -5.34 -51.22
CA THR A 171 2.08 -5.01 -52.53
C THR A 171 2.47 -6.15 -53.47
N PRO A 172 1.50 -6.83 -54.12
CA PRO A 172 1.84 -7.87 -55.08
C PRO A 172 2.81 -7.29 -56.10
N PRO A 173 3.86 -8.03 -56.49
CA PRO A 173 4.85 -7.54 -57.43
C PRO A 173 4.15 -7.00 -58.66
N SER A 174 4.55 -5.82 -59.11
CA SER A 174 3.95 -5.20 -60.30
C SER A 174 4.18 -6.11 -61.47
N ALA A 175 3.25 -6.09 -62.43
CA ALA A 175 3.42 -6.88 -63.67
C ALA A 175 4.75 -6.55 -64.42
N ALA A 176 5.36 -5.41 -64.14
CA ALA A 176 6.67 -5.03 -64.65
C ALA A 176 7.80 -5.86 -64.00
N ASP A 177 7.68 -6.20 -62.73
CA ASP A 177 8.71 -6.99 -61.99
C ASP A 177 8.69 -8.47 -62.42
N LEU A 178 7.58 -8.95 -62.94
CA LEU A 178 7.42 -10.33 -63.41
C LEU A 178 7.96 -10.61 -64.81
N TYR A 179 8.18 -9.55 -65.65
CA TYR A 179 8.55 -9.71 -67.01
C TYR A 179 9.95 -9.22 -67.38
N PHE A 180 10.71 -8.65 -66.49
CA PHE A 180 12.12 -8.34 -66.69
C PHE A 180 13.02 -9.54 -66.34
N LEU A 181 13.07 -10.52 -67.23
CA LEU A 181 14.18 -11.46 -67.27
C LEU A 181 15.37 -10.80 -67.96
N PRO A 182 16.58 -10.80 -67.40
CA PRO A 182 17.75 -10.32 -68.12
C PRO A 182 18.03 -11.24 -69.29
N LEU A 183 17.96 -10.68 -70.50
CA LEU A 183 18.38 -11.36 -71.68
C LEU A 183 19.90 -11.42 -71.72
N SER A 184 20.48 -12.55 -71.28
CA SER A 184 21.92 -12.82 -71.44
C SER A 184 22.21 -13.23 -72.85
N ILE A 185 23.02 -12.41 -73.57
CA ILE A 185 23.67 -12.78 -74.81
C ILE A 185 25.06 -13.34 -74.49
#